data_c9d8da28302c8ed5b1646e2d296e213d
#
_entry.id   c9d8da28302c8ed5b1646e2d296e213d
#
_cell.length_a   1.000
_cell.length_b   1.000
_cell.length_c   1.000
_cell.angle_alpha   90.00
_cell.angle_beta   90.00
_cell.angle_gamma   90.00
#
_symmetry.space_group_name_H-M   'P 1'
#
loop_
_entity.id
_entity.type
_entity.pdbx_description
1 polymer ?
#
loop_
_entity_poly.entity_id
_entity_poly.type
_entity_poly.pdbx_seq_one_letter_code
_entity_poly.pdbx_strand_id
1 'polypeptide(L)'
;GGYEDGNTNVMLHNAQMLANSTIHVPIIYAGNSQISTSVRSLFTLNNKEFYVVSNIIPSVGVLDSYHVESIIREVFLKRIINMKGLDKVTNMLDRVVMPTPAAVLQGGELLSRGTANYKGLGNIMIVDVGGATTDIHSYSENISYDGAKLVGIDEPYRKRTVEGDLGLRESSNSLIKEIGIQNFINEVAYSIDDVNKVINKWITKNKELATSKIEVKVDQALAKGAVRISARRHAGWIEHISSSGLKAIQHGKNLTEIKKIIGTGGPIIYSREPKEILSQVIRSRNKEPDVLLPEHSTFYLDKDYVLFAGGLLNEVDKDIAFLLMKNSLIKI
;
A
#
# COMPACT_ATOMS: atom_id res chain seq x y z
N GLY A 1 14.99 -14.68 5.09
CA GLY A 1 14.05 -15.61 4.53
C GLY A 1 14.42 -17.06 4.75
N GLY A 2 13.61 -17.93 4.24
CA GLY A 2 13.71 -19.38 4.38
C GLY A 2 12.87 -19.89 5.54
N TYR A 3 12.34 -21.12 5.38
CA TYR A 3 11.57 -21.81 6.42
C TYR A 3 12.47 -22.29 7.56
N GLU A 4 11.92 -22.60 8.73
CA GLU A 4 12.70 -23.10 9.88
C GLU A 4 13.44 -24.42 9.55
N ASP A 5 12.85 -25.29 8.72
CA ASP A 5 13.45 -26.53 8.25
C ASP A 5 14.18 -26.39 6.90
N GLY A 6 14.35 -25.14 6.42
CA GLY A 6 14.91 -24.85 5.10
C GLY A 6 16.42 -24.79 5.06
N ASN A 7 16.96 -24.63 3.85
CA ASN A 7 18.40 -24.50 3.61
C ASN A 7 18.96 -23.20 4.20
N THR A 8 19.84 -23.33 5.16
CA THR A 8 20.50 -22.23 5.87
C THR A 8 21.66 -21.61 5.10
N ASN A 9 22.28 -22.32 4.14
CA ASN A 9 23.50 -21.89 3.45
C ASN A 9 23.29 -20.60 2.64
N VAL A 10 22.18 -20.51 1.91
CA VAL A 10 21.89 -19.33 1.09
C VAL A 10 21.69 -18.09 1.98
N MET A 11 21.01 -18.26 3.12
CA MET A 11 20.78 -17.14 4.05
C MET A 11 22.07 -16.71 4.74
N LEU A 12 22.93 -17.63 5.12
CA LEU A 12 24.23 -17.32 5.70
C LEU A 12 25.12 -16.62 4.69
N HIS A 13 25.11 -17.06 3.42
CA HIS A 13 25.81 -16.39 2.32
C HIS A 13 25.32 -14.95 2.16
N ASN A 14 24.01 -14.73 2.12
CA ASN A 14 23.43 -13.40 1.99
C ASN A 14 23.77 -12.49 3.20
N ALA A 15 23.75 -13.05 4.41
CA ALA A 15 24.19 -12.32 5.60
C ALA A 15 25.65 -11.90 5.52
N GLN A 16 26.51 -12.78 5.02
CA GLN A 16 27.93 -12.51 4.79
C GLN A 16 28.13 -11.37 3.77
N MET A 17 27.40 -11.41 2.65
CA MET A 17 27.45 -10.35 1.63
C MET A 17 27.03 -9.00 2.20
N LEU A 18 25.95 -8.96 2.99
CA LEU A 18 25.48 -7.75 3.65
C LEU A 18 26.48 -7.26 4.71
N ALA A 19 27.07 -8.15 5.49
CA ALA A 19 28.07 -7.82 6.49
C ALA A 19 29.30 -7.16 5.86
N ASN A 20 29.78 -7.68 4.73
CA ASN A 20 30.95 -7.16 4.00
C ASN A 20 30.65 -5.93 3.12
N SER A 21 29.38 -5.57 2.95
CA SER A 21 29.00 -4.42 2.13
C SER A 21 29.33 -3.09 2.79
N THR A 22 29.43 -2.01 2.00
CA THR A 22 29.58 -0.63 2.48
C THR A 22 28.26 0.03 2.89
N ILE A 23 27.15 -0.73 2.90
CA ILE A 23 25.82 -0.22 3.23
C ILE A 23 25.73 0.09 4.72
N HIS A 24 25.33 1.31 5.06
CA HIS A 24 25.14 1.81 6.43
C HIS A 24 23.66 2.06 6.72
N VAL A 25 22.82 1.03 6.56
CA VAL A 25 21.40 1.05 6.93
C VAL A 25 21.11 -0.05 7.94
N PRO A 26 20.07 0.08 8.78
CA PRO A 26 19.65 -1.00 9.68
C PRO A 26 19.29 -2.25 8.88
N ILE A 27 19.78 -3.39 9.35
CA ILE A 27 19.51 -4.70 8.76
C ILE A 27 18.57 -5.45 9.69
N ILE A 28 17.43 -5.91 9.19
CA ILE A 28 16.50 -6.76 9.94
C ILE A 28 16.61 -8.18 9.43
N TYR A 29 17.04 -9.09 10.27
CA TYR A 29 17.03 -10.52 10.00
C TYR A 29 15.77 -11.15 10.60
N ALA A 30 14.92 -11.68 9.73
CA ALA A 30 13.67 -12.35 10.07
C ALA A 30 13.56 -13.66 9.28
N GLY A 31 14.53 -14.52 9.45
CA GLY A 31 14.65 -15.80 8.76
C GLY A 31 14.83 -16.96 9.72
N ASN A 32 15.28 -18.10 9.20
CA ASN A 32 15.48 -19.33 9.94
C ASN A 32 16.25 -19.09 11.26
N SER A 33 15.68 -19.52 12.36
CA SER A 33 16.19 -19.29 13.71
C SER A 33 17.50 -20.04 14.00
N GLN A 34 17.77 -21.14 13.31
CA GLN A 34 18.95 -21.99 13.52
C GLN A 34 20.27 -21.23 13.25
N ILE A 35 20.27 -20.25 12.35
CA ILE A 35 21.48 -19.46 12.06
C ILE A 35 21.48 -18.07 12.70
N SER A 36 20.53 -17.75 13.54
CA SER A 36 20.40 -16.43 14.18
C SER A 36 21.68 -16.03 14.95
N THR A 37 22.32 -16.96 15.63
CA THR A 37 23.58 -16.72 16.37
C THR A 37 24.72 -16.39 15.41
N SER A 38 24.84 -17.13 14.30
CA SER A 38 25.87 -16.89 13.29
C SER A 38 25.68 -15.52 12.61
N VAL A 39 24.43 -15.16 12.29
CA VAL A 39 24.07 -13.85 11.72
C VAL A 39 24.40 -12.71 12.69
N ARG A 40 24.06 -12.85 13.99
CA ARG A 40 24.44 -11.86 15.02
C ARG A 40 25.95 -11.66 15.08
N SER A 41 26.72 -12.75 15.13
CA SER A 41 28.18 -12.68 15.17
C SER A 41 28.76 -11.99 13.94
N LEU A 42 28.28 -12.32 12.72
CA LEU A 42 28.70 -11.69 11.48
C LEU A 42 28.46 -10.18 11.48
N PHE A 43 27.27 -9.73 11.84
CA PHE A 43 26.94 -8.31 11.81
C PHE A 43 27.65 -7.52 12.92
N THR A 44 27.85 -8.13 14.09
CA THR A 44 28.63 -7.52 15.19
C THR A 44 30.09 -7.32 14.78
N LEU A 45 30.74 -8.34 14.22
CA LEU A 45 32.13 -8.27 13.78
C LEU A 45 32.37 -7.21 12.69
N ASN A 46 31.34 -6.92 11.88
CA ASN A 46 31.41 -5.94 10.79
C ASN A 46 30.77 -4.58 11.17
N ASN A 47 30.53 -4.32 12.46
CA ASN A 47 29.96 -3.07 12.98
C ASN A 47 28.66 -2.64 12.27
N LYS A 48 27.78 -3.59 11.94
CA LYS A 48 26.47 -3.30 11.33
C LYS A 48 25.43 -2.98 12.40
N GLU A 49 24.57 -2.02 12.13
CA GLU A 49 23.33 -1.85 12.89
C GLU A 49 22.36 -2.94 12.46
N PHE A 50 21.92 -3.80 13.37
CA PHE A 50 21.04 -4.92 13.02
C PHE A 50 20.06 -5.31 14.12
N TYR A 51 18.99 -5.96 13.70
CA TYR A 51 17.95 -6.51 14.55
C TYR A 51 17.66 -7.96 14.10
N VAL A 52 17.49 -8.87 15.04
CA VAL A 52 17.14 -10.26 14.77
C VAL A 52 15.82 -10.54 15.45
N VAL A 53 14.81 -10.90 14.66
CA VAL A 53 13.45 -11.20 15.10
C VAL A 53 13.04 -12.61 14.67
N SER A 54 11.84 -13.05 15.07
CA SER A 54 11.27 -14.31 14.62
C SER A 54 11.15 -14.39 13.09
N ASN A 55 11.14 -15.60 12.57
CA ASN A 55 11.04 -15.86 11.14
C ASN A 55 9.69 -15.37 10.61
N ILE A 56 9.72 -14.54 9.55
CA ILE A 56 8.52 -14.03 8.91
C ILE A 56 7.73 -15.11 8.15
N ILE A 57 8.40 -16.18 7.72
CA ILE A 57 7.78 -17.34 7.05
C ILE A 57 8.32 -18.62 7.72
N PRO A 58 7.82 -18.95 8.93
CA PRO A 58 8.34 -20.09 9.67
C PRO A 58 8.09 -21.45 8.97
N SER A 59 6.99 -21.56 8.25
CA SER A 59 6.64 -22.76 7.46
C SER A 59 5.89 -22.39 6.19
N VAL A 60 5.73 -23.35 5.28
CA VAL A 60 5.03 -23.14 4.00
C VAL A 60 3.60 -22.65 4.25
N GLY A 61 3.26 -21.52 3.63
CA GLY A 61 1.92 -20.90 3.73
C GLY A 61 1.66 -20.10 5.01
N VAL A 62 2.61 -20.05 5.97
CA VAL A 62 2.43 -19.31 7.23
C VAL A 62 3.22 -18.01 7.16
N LEU A 63 2.53 -16.88 7.33
CA LEU A 63 3.12 -15.54 7.46
C LEU A 63 3.00 -15.07 8.90
N ASP A 64 4.14 -14.79 9.56
CA ASP A 64 4.22 -14.17 10.89
C ASP A 64 5.00 -12.84 10.77
N SER A 65 4.30 -11.76 10.47
CA SER A 65 4.89 -10.44 10.26
C SER A 65 4.95 -9.59 11.53
N TYR A 66 4.30 -9.98 12.63
CA TYR A 66 4.10 -9.15 13.81
C TYR A 66 5.41 -8.56 14.38
N HIS A 67 6.42 -9.40 14.60
CA HIS A 67 7.69 -8.94 15.18
C HIS A 67 8.49 -8.09 14.20
N VAL A 68 8.44 -8.40 12.90
CA VAL A 68 9.10 -7.60 11.85
C VAL A 68 8.48 -6.21 11.75
N GLU A 69 7.15 -6.14 11.73
CA GLU A 69 6.41 -4.86 11.69
C GLU A 69 6.75 -3.99 12.89
N SER A 70 6.82 -4.60 14.09
CA SER A 70 7.18 -3.89 15.33
C SER A 70 8.58 -3.28 15.25
N ILE A 71 9.57 -4.03 14.81
CA ILE A 71 10.95 -3.52 14.66
C ILE A 71 11.08 -2.50 13.54
N ILE A 72 10.42 -2.70 12.39
CA ILE A 72 10.41 -1.70 11.33
C ILE A 72 9.86 -0.37 11.86
N ARG A 73 8.76 -0.40 12.62
CA ARG A 73 8.18 0.78 13.26
C ARG A 73 9.18 1.45 14.23
N GLU A 74 9.83 0.68 15.09
CA GLU A 74 10.80 1.20 16.05
C GLU A 74 11.98 1.89 15.34
N VAL A 75 12.59 1.22 14.36
CA VAL A 75 13.72 1.75 13.57
C VAL A 75 13.32 3.00 12.81
N PHE A 76 12.13 3.00 12.21
CA PHE A 76 11.58 4.15 11.49
C PHE A 76 11.39 5.35 12.43
N LEU A 77 10.77 5.14 13.58
CA LEU A 77 10.54 6.21 14.57
C LEU A 77 11.87 6.78 15.09
N LYS A 78 12.85 5.93 15.44
CA LYS A 78 14.18 6.36 15.86
C LYS A 78 14.88 7.25 14.81
N ARG A 79 14.72 6.91 13.52
CA ARG A 79 15.36 7.67 12.43
C ARG A 79 14.63 8.97 12.12
N ILE A 80 13.29 8.97 12.15
CA ILE A 80 12.50 10.21 11.95
C ILE A 80 12.77 11.22 13.06
N ILE A 81 12.82 10.80 14.31
CA ILE A 81 13.12 11.70 15.45
C ILE A 81 14.47 12.40 15.26
N ASN A 82 15.43 11.75 14.62
CA ASN A 82 16.75 12.30 14.33
C ASN A 82 16.87 13.09 13.02
N MET A 83 15.78 13.29 12.27
CA MET A 83 15.80 14.11 11.05
C MET A 83 15.86 15.60 11.37
N LYS A 84 16.74 16.36 10.65
CA LYS A 84 16.90 17.81 10.81
C LYS A 84 15.55 18.54 10.71
N GLY A 85 15.21 19.30 11.73
CA GLY A 85 13.99 20.13 11.78
C GLY A 85 12.81 19.50 12.51
N LEU A 86 12.84 18.21 12.81
CA LEU A 86 11.83 17.56 13.65
C LEU A 86 12.03 17.79 15.15
N ASP A 87 13.25 18.13 15.59
CA ASP A 87 13.56 18.44 17.00
C ASP A 87 12.64 19.54 17.57
N LYS A 88 12.25 20.52 16.71
CA LYS A 88 11.32 21.59 17.10
C LYS A 88 9.88 21.10 17.22
N VAL A 89 9.51 20.09 16.42
CA VAL A 89 8.15 19.51 16.40
C VAL A 89 8.00 18.47 17.48
N THR A 90 9.02 17.63 17.73
CA THR A 90 9.00 16.62 18.80
C THR A 90 8.92 17.25 20.19
N ASN A 91 9.47 18.47 20.37
CA ASN A 91 9.34 19.23 21.60
C ASN A 91 7.92 19.80 21.82
N MET A 92 7.07 19.81 20.80
CA MET A 92 5.67 20.26 20.84
C MET A 92 4.67 19.09 20.90
N LEU A 93 5.13 17.86 20.68
CA LEU A 93 4.31 16.65 20.63
C LEU A 93 4.72 15.73 21.79
N ASP A 94 3.75 15.22 22.53
CA ASP A 94 4.00 14.27 23.62
C ASP A 94 4.68 12.99 23.11
N ARG A 95 4.40 12.59 21.88
CA ARG A 95 5.07 11.47 21.18
C ARG A 95 4.71 11.38 19.69
N VAL A 96 5.62 10.82 18.90
CA VAL A 96 5.32 10.33 17.56
C VAL A 96 4.77 8.91 17.67
N VAL A 97 3.52 8.68 17.24
CA VAL A 97 2.83 7.39 17.46
C VAL A 97 3.12 6.41 16.32
N MET A 98 2.90 6.81 15.06
CA MET A 98 3.14 5.96 13.91
C MET A 98 3.20 6.77 12.60
N PRO A 99 3.77 6.18 11.49
CA PRO A 99 3.71 6.78 10.16
C PRO A 99 2.27 6.88 9.63
N THR A 100 1.99 7.92 8.84
CA THR A 100 0.67 8.14 8.22
C THR A 100 0.08 6.89 7.54
N PRO A 101 0.83 6.13 6.72
CA PRO A 101 0.27 4.95 6.08
C PRO A 101 -0.10 3.81 7.05
N ALA A 102 0.63 3.69 8.15
CA ALA A 102 0.27 2.73 9.20
C ALA A 102 -1.00 3.16 9.94
N ALA A 103 -1.15 4.47 10.18
CA ALA A 103 -2.37 5.04 10.74
C ALA A 103 -3.59 4.80 9.83
N VAL A 104 -3.46 5.03 8.52
CA VAL A 104 -4.52 4.73 7.55
C VAL A 104 -4.86 3.23 7.55
N LEU A 105 -3.85 2.35 7.64
CA LEU A 105 -4.08 0.90 7.69
C LEU A 105 -4.86 0.49 8.95
N GLN A 106 -4.54 1.03 10.12
CA GLN A 106 -5.27 0.76 11.37
C GLN A 106 -6.67 1.39 11.36
N GLY A 107 -6.78 2.64 10.93
CA GLY A 107 -8.06 3.34 10.82
C GLY A 107 -9.03 2.65 9.88
N GLY A 108 -8.54 2.15 8.74
CA GLY A 108 -9.33 1.39 7.80
C GLY A 108 -9.81 0.05 8.35
N GLU A 109 -9.01 -0.66 9.15
CA GLU A 109 -9.46 -1.87 9.83
C GLU A 109 -10.57 -1.55 10.84
N LEU A 110 -10.41 -0.48 11.60
CA LEU A 110 -11.45 -0.01 12.52
C LEU A 110 -12.75 0.34 11.79
N LEU A 111 -12.68 1.08 10.68
CA LEU A 111 -13.85 1.37 9.84
C LEU A 111 -14.51 0.11 9.30
N SER A 112 -13.72 -0.86 8.87
CA SER A 112 -14.21 -2.12 8.31
C SER A 112 -14.91 -2.98 9.36
N ARG A 113 -14.27 -3.21 10.50
CA ARG A 113 -14.77 -4.09 11.56
C ARG A 113 -15.78 -3.40 12.49
N GLY A 114 -15.62 -2.09 12.72
CA GLY A 114 -16.36 -1.34 13.72
C GLY A 114 -15.77 -1.45 15.13
N THR A 115 -16.56 -1.06 16.10
CA THR A 115 -16.24 -1.13 17.53
C THR A 115 -17.29 -1.98 18.26
N ALA A 116 -17.17 -2.11 19.57
CA ALA A 116 -18.21 -2.76 20.37
C ALA A 116 -19.55 -2.03 20.28
N ASN A 117 -19.52 -0.70 20.08
CA ASN A 117 -20.69 0.17 20.08
C ASN A 117 -21.18 0.54 18.66
N TYR A 118 -20.32 0.40 17.64
CA TYR A 118 -20.65 0.84 16.28
C TYR A 118 -20.36 -0.26 15.26
N LYS A 119 -21.37 -0.59 14.45
CA LYS A 119 -21.22 -1.55 13.35
C LYS A 119 -20.28 -1.00 12.27
N GLY A 120 -19.30 -1.80 11.88
CA GLY A 120 -18.36 -1.50 10.80
C GLY A 120 -19.01 -1.48 9.42
N LEU A 121 -18.23 -1.00 8.47
CA LEU A 121 -18.64 -0.87 7.06
C LEU A 121 -18.61 -2.21 6.29
N GLY A 122 -18.02 -3.26 6.87
CA GLY A 122 -17.77 -4.55 6.22
C GLY A 122 -16.55 -4.51 5.29
N ASN A 123 -16.59 -5.28 4.20
CA ASN A 123 -15.50 -5.33 3.24
C ASN A 123 -15.33 -4.00 2.52
N ILE A 124 -14.17 -3.37 2.71
CA ILE A 124 -13.83 -2.06 2.12
C ILE A 124 -12.46 -2.06 1.46
N MET A 125 -12.27 -1.14 0.55
CA MET A 125 -10.96 -0.76 0.01
C MET A 125 -10.75 0.73 0.23
N ILE A 126 -9.52 1.13 0.61
CA ILE A 126 -9.09 2.53 0.67
C ILE A 126 -8.04 2.73 -0.41
N VAL A 127 -8.20 3.78 -1.18
CA VAL A 127 -7.29 4.23 -2.23
C VAL A 127 -6.71 5.57 -1.78
N ASP A 128 -5.41 5.61 -1.53
CA ASP A 128 -4.69 6.81 -1.13
C ASP A 128 -3.70 7.21 -2.23
N VAL A 129 -3.99 8.29 -2.93
CA VAL A 129 -3.13 8.79 -4.00
C VAL A 129 -2.36 10.01 -3.51
N GLY A 130 -1.04 9.87 -3.52
CA GLY A 130 -0.11 10.91 -3.12
C GLY A 130 0.77 11.43 -4.26
N GLY A 131 1.59 12.43 -3.93
CA GLY A 131 2.60 12.96 -4.86
C GLY A 131 3.77 12.01 -5.09
N ALA A 132 4.14 11.22 -4.09
CA ALA A 132 5.28 10.30 -4.13
C ALA A 132 4.88 8.84 -4.35
N THR A 133 3.75 8.40 -3.78
CA THR A 133 3.27 7.01 -3.82
C THR A 133 1.77 6.95 -4.06
N THR A 134 1.31 5.79 -4.51
CA THR A 134 -0.11 5.41 -4.48
C THR A 134 -0.25 4.15 -3.62
N ASP A 135 -1.12 4.20 -2.64
CA ASP A 135 -1.35 3.14 -1.68
C ASP A 135 -2.75 2.55 -1.85
N ILE A 136 -2.83 1.22 -1.84
CA ILE A 136 -4.10 0.49 -1.79
C ILE A 136 -4.16 -0.32 -0.49
N HIS A 137 -5.25 -0.14 0.24
CA HIS A 137 -5.56 -0.91 1.43
C HIS A 137 -6.84 -1.70 1.22
N SER A 138 -6.85 -3.00 1.50
CA SER A 138 -8.06 -3.81 1.45
C SER A 138 -8.33 -4.51 2.79
N TYR A 139 -9.60 -4.59 3.15
CA TYR A 139 -10.09 -5.19 4.39
C TYR A 139 -11.20 -6.16 4.06
N SER A 140 -10.84 -7.42 3.95
CA SER A 140 -11.75 -8.54 3.67
C SER A 140 -11.04 -9.85 3.98
N GLU A 141 -11.79 -10.90 4.30
CA GLU A 141 -11.23 -12.25 4.33
C GLU A 141 -10.80 -12.68 2.92
N ASN A 142 -9.75 -13.50 2.85
CA ASN A 142 -9.31 -14.08 1.57
C ASN A 142 -10.11 -15.35 1.27
N ILE A 143 -11.24 -15.20 0.60
CA ILE A 143 -12.13 -16.30 0.24
C ILE A 143 -11.80 -16.78 -1.17
N SER A 144 -11.79 -18.11 -1.37
CA SER A 144 -11.61 -18.71 -2.70
C SER A 144 -12.66 -18.20 -3.69
N TYR A 145 -12.21 -17.79 -4.86
CA TYR A 145 -13.08 -17.37 -5.95
C TYR A 145 -13.58 -18.59 -6.74
N ASP A 146 -14.90 -18.78 -6.77
CA ASP A 146 -15.58 -19.84 -7.55
C ASP A 146 -14.97 -21.26 -7.37
N GLY A 147 -14.53 -21.56 -6.13
CA GLY A 147 -13.92 -22.83 -5.79
C GLY A 147 -12.50 -23.06 -6.33
N ALA A 148 -11.83 -22.00 -6.82
CA ALA A 148 -10.43 -22.08 -7.22
C ALA A 148 -9.53 -22.46 -6.04
N LYS A 149 -8.48 -23.24 -6.29
CA LYS A 149 -7.51 -23.59 -5.27
C LYS A 149 -6.62 -22.39 -4.96
N LEU A 150 -6.62 -21.94 -3.70
CA LEU A 150 -5.66 -20.93 -3.23
C LEU A 150 -4.24 -21.52 -3.21
N VAL A 151 -3.27 -20.76 -3.71
CA VAL A 151 -1.85 -21.08 -3.68
C VAL A 151 -1.03 -19.88 -3.18
N GLY A 152 0.14 -20.19 -2.61
CA GLY A 152 1.03 -19.19 -2.03
C GLY A 152 0.78 -18.99 -0.54
N ILE A 153 1.16 -17.80 -0.06
CA ILE A 153 0.96 -17.39 1.34
C ILE A 153 -0.49 -16.92 1.50
N ASP A 154 -1.11 -17.32 2.61
CA ASP A 154 -2.46 -16.85 2.93
C ASP A 154 -2.46 -15.32 3.13
N GLU A 155 -3.34 -14.65 2.40
CA GLU A 155 -3.42 -13.19 2.41
C GLU A 155 -4.17 -12.71 3.66
N PRO A 156 -3.59 -11.77 4.43
CA PRO A 156 -4.19 -11.31 5.67
C PRO A 156 -5.50 -10.54 5.42
N TYR A 157 -6.35 -10.45 6.46
CA TYR A 157 -7.58 -9.66 6.42
C TYR A 157 -7.32 -8.22 5.97
N ARG A 158 -6.33 -7.55 6.59
CA ARG A 158 -5.85 -6.23 6.17
C ARG A 158 -4.60 -6.40 5.31
N LYS A 159 -4.66 -5.93 4.08
CA LYS A 159 -3.53 -5.91 3.16
C LYS A 159 -3.28 -4.49 2.68
N ARG A 160 -2.03 -4.10 2.61
CA ARG A 160 -1.58 -2.84 2.00
C ARG A 160 -0.53 -3.11 0.95
N THR A 161 -0.63 -2.44 -0.19
CA THR A 161 0.45 -2.32 -1.18
C THR A 161 0.79 -0.85 -1.37
N VAL A 162 2.07 -0.58 -1.61
CA VAL A 162 2.62 0.76 -1.81
C VAL A 162 3.33 0.77 -3.15
N GLU A 163 2.87 1.62 -4.05
CA GLU A 163 3.46 1.77 -5.37
C GLU A 163 4.28 3.08 -5.41
N GLY A 164 5.60 2.94 -5.20
CA GLY A 164 6.53 4.07 -5.21
C GLY A 164 6.81 4.62 -6.61
N ASP A 165 6.50 3.85 -7.64
CA ASP A 165 6.62 4.22 -9.05
C ASP A 165 5.35 4.90 -9.62
N LEU A 166 4.28 5.00 -8.82
CA LEU A 166 2.97 5.54 -9.23
C LEU A 166 2.57 6.83 -8.50
N GLY A 167 3.53 7.59 -7.98
CA GLY A 167 3.27 8.92 -7.41
C GLY A 167 3.06 9.98 -8.49
N LEU A 168 2.12 10.91 -8.25
CA LEU A 168 1.70 11.88 -9.26
C LEU A 168 2.72 13.01 -9.52
N ARG A 169 3.70 13.19 -8.64
CA ARG A 169 4.72 14.25 -8.76
C ARG A 169 6.13 13.67 -8.87
N GLU A 170 6.58 12.97 -7.85
CA GLU A 170 7.94 12.42 -7.77
C GLU A 170 8.18 11.33 -8.82
N SER A 171 7.14 10.54 -9.13
CA SER A 171 7.21 9.37 -10.02
C SER A 171 6.41 9.55 -11.32
N SER A 172 6.02 10.78 -11.67
CA SER A 172 5.14 11.04 -12.83
C SER A 172 5.63 10.44 -14.14
N ASN A 173 6.93 10.48 -14.41
CA ASN A 173 7.52 9.88 -15.61
C ASN A 173 7.40 8.35 -15.62
N SER A 174 7.64 7.72 -14.47
CA SER A 174 7.45 6.26 -14.31
C SER A 174 5.99 5.89 -14.51
N LEU A 175 5.08 6.64 -13.89
CA LEU A 175 3.65 6.44 -14.01
C LEU A 175 3.16 6.57 -15.47
N ILE A 176 3.61 7.59 -16.22
CA ILE A 176 3.26 7.73 -17.65
C ILE A 176 3.76 6.53 -18.46
N LYS A 177 4.96 6.03 -18.17
CA LYS A 177 5.51 4.83 -18.81
C LYS A 177 4.65 3.60 -18.53
N GLU A 178 4.21 3.41 -17.30
CA GLU A 178 3.34 2.30 -16.89
C GLU A 178 1.92 2.40 -17.50
N ILE A 179 1.37 3.60 -17.62
CA ILE A 179 0.10 3.83 -18.34
C ILE A 179 0.24 3.51 -19.83
N GLY A 180 1.42 3.70 -20.38
CA GLY A 180 1.70 3.73 -21.81
C GLY A 180 1.46 5.11 -22.40
N ILE A 181 2.50 5.69 -23.02
CA ILE A 181 2.48 7.09 -23.47
C ILE A 181 1.31 7.41 -24.41
N GLN A 182 0.97 6.50 -25.33
CA GLN A 182 -0.13 6.72 -26.27
C GLN A 182 -1.50 6.73 -25.57
N ASN A 183 -1.71 5.82 -24.61
CA ASN A 183 -2.93 5.78 -23.80
C ASN A 183 -3.08 7.05 -22.97
N PHE A 184 -1.96 7.53 -22.39
CA PHE A 184 -1.93 8.74 -21.60
C PHE A 184 -2.28 9.98 -22.44
N ILE A 185 -1.65 10.15 -23.60
CA ILE A 185 -1.94 11.28 -24.51
C ILE A 185 -3.38 11.25 -24.99
N ASN A 186 -3.92 10.07 -25.33
CA ASN A 186 -5.32 9.93 -25.72
C ASN A 186 -6.29 10.33 -24.60
N GLU A 187 -5.98 9.98 -23.33
CA GLU A 187 -6.80 10.34 -22.16
C GLU A 187 -6.74 11.85 -21.87
N VAL A 188 -5.55 12.46 -21.97
CA VAL A 188 -5.37 13.91 -21.72
C VAL A 188 -5.95 14.74 -22.85
N ALA A 189 -5.93 14.24 -24.09
CA ALA A 189 -6.39 14.89 -25.32
C ALA A 189 -5.66 16.25 -25.61
N TYR A 190 -4.37 16.29 -25.34
CA TYR A 190 -3.46 17.40 -25.69
C TYR A 190 -2.20 16.86 -26.39
N SER A 191 -1.41 17.75 -26.99
CA SER A 191 -0.16 17.34 -27.64
C SER A 191 0.86 16.82 -26.61
N ILE A 192 1.77 15.95 -27.05
CA ILE A 192 2.84 15.43 -26.20
C ILE A 192 3.75 16.57 -25.70
N ASP A 193 3.99 17.59 -26.50
CA ASP A 193 4.83 18.72 -26.15
C ASP A 193 4.20 19.55 -25.03
N ASP A 194 2.89 19.77 -25.07
CA ASP A 194 2.19 20.51 -24.03
C ASP A 194 2.11 19.72 -22.72
N VAL A 195 1.91 18.41 -22.81
CA VAL A 195 1.99 17.52 -21.64
C VAL A 195 3.38 17.54 -21.02
N ASN A 196 4.44 17.45 -21.81
CA ASN A 196 5.82 17.50 -21.33
C ASN A 196 6.14 18.83 -20.64
N LYS A 197 5.59 19.97 -21.10
CA LYS A 197 5.74 21.26 -20.42
C LYS A 197 5.15 21.22 -19.00
N VAL A 198 3.97 20.62 -18.84
CA VAL A 198 3.32 20.46 -17.53
C VAL A 198 4.14 19.55 -16.61
N ILE A 199 4.57 18.39 -17.10
CA ILE A 199 5.36 17.43 -16.31
C ILE A 199 6.70 18.05 -15.88
N ASN A 200 7.43 18.70 -16.79
CA ASN A 200 8.69 19.37 -16.48
C ASN A 200 8.51 20.52 -15.46
N LYS A 201 7.40 21.25 -15.53
CA LYS A 201 7.04 22.25 -14.52
C LYS A 201 6.91 21.61 -13.13
N TRP A 202 6.23 20.47 -13.03
CA TRP A 202 6.03 19.78 -11.75
C TRP A 202 7.27 19.07 -11.21
N ILE A 203 8.18 18.63 -12.06
CA ILE A 203 9.48 18.12 -11.63
C ILE A 203 10.29 19.19 -10.90
N THR A 204 10.22 20.44 -11.39
CA THR A 204 10.94 21.56 -10.78
C THR A 204 10.16 22.22 -9.63
N LYS A 205 8.84 22.11 -9.62
CA LYS A 205 7.91 22.74 -8.68
C LYS A 205 6.85 21.77 -8.21
N ASN A 206 7.28 20.69 -7.56
CA ASN A 206 6.44 19.55 -7.18
C ASN A 206 5.27 19.87 -6.22
N LYS A 207 5.31 21.06 -5.56
CA LYS A 207 4.27 21.52 -4.63
C LYS A 207 3.17 22.34 -5.30
N GLU A 208 3.31 22.72 -6.58
CA GLU A 208 2.28 23.48 -7.27
C GLU A 208 1.05 22.61 -7.59
N LEU A 209 -0.12 23.15 -7.31
CA LEU A 209 -1.39 22.54 -7.67
C LEU A 209 -1.70 22.78 -9.15
N ALA A 210 -2.47 21.89 -9.75
CA ALA A 210 -3.00 22.03 -11.09
C ALA A 210 -4.01 23.19 -11.15
N THR A 211 -3.76 24.22 -11.94
CA THR A 211 -4.60 25.43 -12.05
C THR A 211 -5.15 25.64 -13.45
N SER A 212 -4.37 25.38 -14.49
CA SER A 212 -4.80 25.50 -15.87
C SER A 212 -5.62 24.27 -16.31
N LYS A 213 -6.40 24.42 -17.40
CA LYS A 213 -7.21 23.32 -17.96
C LYS A 213 -6.37 22.08 -18.29
N ILE A 214 -5.21 22.28 -18.89
CA ILE A 214 -4.31 21.19 -19.26
C ILE A 214 -3.72 20.53 -18.02
N GLU A 215 -3.28 21.30 -17.02
CA GLU A 215 -2.75 20.75 -15.77
C GLU A 215 -3.78 19.88 -15.06
N VAL A 216 -5.04 20.33 -14.97
CA VAL A 216 -6.14 19.55 -14.38
C VAL A 216 -6.37 18.25 -15.15
N LYS A 217 -6.32 18.27 -16.48
CA LYS A 217 -6.47 17.06 -17.31
C LYS A 217 -5.31 16.08 -17.13
N VAL A 218 -4.09 16.58 -17.09
CA VAL A 218 -2.88 15.79 -16.84
C VAL A 218 -2.94 15.14 -15.45
N ASP A 219 -3.27 15.93 -14.42
CA ASP A 219 -3.37 15.45 -13.04
C ASP A 219 -4.43 14.37 -12.89
N GLN A 220 -5.59 14.56 -13.51
CA GLN A 220 -6.68 13.58 -13.52
C GLN A 220 -6.30 12.29 -14.25
N ALA A 221 -5.64 12.38 -15.41
CA ALA A 221 -5.19 11.21 -16.16
C ALA A 221 -4.12 10.42 -15.39
N LEU A 222 -3.19 11.11 -14.73
CA LEU A 222 -2.21 10.49 -13.83
C LEU A 222 -2.91 9.76 -12.68
N ALA A 223 -3.86 10.40 -11.98
CA ALA A 223 -4.59 9.81 -10.88
C ALA A 223 -5.40 8.57 -11.31
N LYS A 224 -6.10 8.64 -12.44
CA LYS A 224 -6.80 7.50 -13.03
C LYS A 224 -5.85 6.35 -13.34
N GLY A 225 -4.71 6.63 -13.97
CA GLY A 225 -3.69 5.64 -14.29
C GLY A 225 -3.09 4.99 -13.05
N ALA A 226 -2.73 5.78 -12.04
CA ALA A 226 -2.19 5.31 -10.78
C ALA A 226 -3.16 4.36 -10.07
N VAL A 227 -4.44 4.74 -9.94
CA VAL A 227 -5.47 3.90 -9.30
C VAL A 227 -5.70 2.62 -10.09
N ARG A 228 -5.79 2.70 -11.43
CA ARG A 228 -5.99 1.52 -12.26
C ARG A 228 -4.87 0.50 -12.09
N ILE A 229 -3.62 0.95 -12.15
CA ILE A 229 -2.46 0.06 -12.11
C ILE A 229 -2.27 -0.50 -10.69
N SER A 230 -2.31 0.36 -9.67
CA SER A 230 -2.13 -0.07 -8.27
C SER A 230 -3.21 -1.05 -7.81
N ALA A 231 -4.47 -0.86 -8.20
CA ALA A 231 -5.54 -1.78 -7.86
C ALA A 231 -5.31 -3.18 -8.46
N ARG A 232 -4.83 -3.27 -9.71
CA ARG A 232 -4.52 -4.56 -10.35
C ARG A 232 -3.31 -5.25 -9.73
N ARG A 233 -2.28 -4.50 -9.36
CA ARG A 233 -1.12 -5.03 -8.63
C ARG A 233 -1.49 -5.51 -7.21
N HIS A 234 -2.49 -4.88 -6.58
CA HIS A 234 -2.97 -5.23 -5.24
C HIS A 234 -3.84 -6.48 -5.22
N ALA A 235 -4.66 -6.68 -6.26
CA ALA A 235 -5.62 -7.79 -6.38
C ALA A 235 -4.93 -9.12 -6.70
N GLY A 236 -5.63 -10.20 -6.40
CA GLY A 236 -5.30 -11.52 -6.93
C GLY A 236 -5.81 -11.72 -8.36
N TRP A 237 -5.48 -12.86 -8.91
CA TRP A 237 -5.89 -13.29 -10.25
C TRP A 237 -6.11 -14.79 -10.35
N ILE A 238 -6.83 -15.24 -11.38
CA ILE A 238 -7.14 -16.63 -11.66
C ILE A 238 -6.29 -17.17 -12.79
N GLU A 239 -5.70 -18.33 -12.56
CA GLU A 239 -5.04 -19.16 -13.57
C GLU A 239 -5.94 -20.34 -13.92
N HIS A 240 -6.34 -20.45 -15.17
CA HIS A 240 -7.15 -21.54 -15.70
C HIS A 240 -6.29 -22.74 -16.05
N ILE A 241 -6.61 -23.93 -15.48
CA ILE A 241 -5.87 -25.15 -15.75
C ILE A 241 -6.70 -26.10 -16.58
N SER A 242 -6.15 -26.52 -17.74
CA SER A 242 -6.85 -27.39 -18.69
C SER A 242 -6.76 -28.89 -18.40
N SER A 243 -5.98 -29.37 -17.41
CA SER A 243 -5.49 -30.76 -17.43
C SER A 243 -5.60 -31.60 -16.17
N SER A 244 -6.24 -31.18 -15.07
CA SER A 244 -6.11 -31.97 -13.82
C SER A 244 -7.34 -32.12 -12.92
N GLY A 245 -8.54 -31.91 -13.45
CA GLY A 245 -9.75 -31.95 -12.61
C GLY A 245 -9.90 -30.74 -11.67
N LEU A 246 -8.86 -29.94 -11.48
CA LEU A 246 -8.89 -28.61 -10.88
C LEU A 246 -9.31 -27.62 -11.94
N LYS A 247 -10.37 -26.84 -11.67
CA LYS A 247 -10.90 -25.86 -12.64
C LYS A 247 -10.02 -24.61 -12.73
N ALA A 248 -9.44 -24.15 -11.60
CA ALA A 248 -8.64 -22.93 -11.54
C ALA A 248 -7.74 -22.87 -10.30
N ILE A 249 -6.70 -22.05 -10.38
CA ILE A 249 -5.84 -21.67 -9.25
C ILE A 249 -6.03 -20.18 -8.99
N GLN A 250 -6.18 -19.79 -7.74
CA GLN A 250 -6.19 -18.42 -7.30
C GLN A 250 -4.83 -18.03 -6.74
N HIS A 251 -4.27 -16.95 -7.29
CA HIS A 251 -3.07 -16.28 -6.80
C HIS A 251 -3.47 -14.96 -6.12
N GLY A 252 -2.99 -14.74 -4.89
CA GLY A 252 -3.24 -13.50 -4.15
C GLY A 252 -4.69 -13.34 -3.66
N LYS A 253 -5.07 -12.11 -3.33
CA LYS A 253 -6.29 -11.81 -2.60
C LYS A 253 -7.51 -11.62 -3.50
N ASN A 254 -8.59 -12.32 -3.18
CA ASN A 254 -9.89 -12.12 -3.81
C ASN A 254 -10.57 -10.86 -3.24
N LEU A 255 -10.78 -9.85 -4.09
CA LEU A 255 -11.39 -8.58 -3.74
C LEU A 255 -12.75 -8.35 -4.43
N THR A 256 -13.31 -9.39 -5.07
CA THR A 256 -14.58 -9.26 -5.80
C THR A 256 -15.77 -8.86 -4.92
N GLU A 257 -15.69 -9.16 -3.61
CA GLU A 257 -16.71 -8.85 -2.61
C GLU A 257 -16.52 -7.48 -1.92
N ILE A 258 -15.61 -6.65 -2.39
CA ILE A 258 -15.46 -5.26 -1.91
C ILE A 258 -16.65 -4.44 -2.41
N LYS A 259 -17.51 -4.00 -1.49
CA LYS A 259 -18.72 -3.25 -1.83
C LYS A 259 -18.57 -1.73 -1.66
N LYS A 260 -17.53 -1.27 -0.98
CA LYS A 260 -17.28 0.15 -0.73
C LYS A 260 -15.81 0.48 -0.99
N ILE A 261 -15.59 1.52 -1.78
CA ILE A 261 -14.26 2.05 -2.10
C ILE A 261 -14.21 3.47 -1.56
N ILE A 262 -13.21 3.76 -0.74
CA ILE A 262 -12.99 5.05 -0.09
C ILE A 262 -11.75 5.68 -0.71
N GLY A 263 -11.90 6.88 -1.25
CA GLY A 263 -10.78 7.67 -1.76
C GLY A 263 -10.27 8.65 -0.71
N THR A 264 -8.95 8.73 -0.58
CA THR A 264 -8.25 9.73 0.21
C THR A 264 -7.00 10.20 -0.54
N GLY A 265 -6.25 11.14 0.02
CA GLY A 265 -5.12 11.77 -0.65
C GLY A 265 -5.53 12.98 -1.50
N GLY A 266 -4.65 13.98 -1.54
CA GLY A 266 -4.93 15.27 -2.19
C GLY A 266 -5.45 15.17 -3.63
N PRO A 267 -4.83 14.38 -4.52
CA PRO A 267 -5.28 14.21 -5.90
C PRO A 267 -6.71 13.69 -6.05
N ILE A 268 -7.22 12.92 -5.10
CA ILE A 268 -8.61 12.42 -5.11
C ILE A 268 -9.54 13.45 -4.45
N ILE A 269 -9.20 13.90 -3.24
CA ILE A 269 -10.06 14.76 -2.42
C ILE A 269 -10.35 16.09 -3.10
N TYR A 270 -9.35 16.68 -3.74
CA TYR A 270 -9.48 17.97 -4.43
C TYR A 270 -9.79 17.85 -5.93
N SER A 271 -9.98 16.63 -6.44
CA SER A 271 -10.41 16.41 -7.81
C SER A 271 -11.84 16.91 -8.04
N ARG A 272 -12.10 17.43 -9.25
CA ARG A 272 -13.47 17.74 -9.68
C ARG A 272 -14.31 16.50 -9.98
N GLU A 273 -13.65 15.39 -10.27
CA GLU A 273 -14.28 14.13 -10.68
C GLU A 273 -13.69 12.93 -9.90
N PRO A 274 -13.76 12.93 -8.55
CA PRO A 274 -13.15 11.89 -7.74
C PRO A 274 -13.75 10.50 -8.01
N LYS A 275 -15.04 10.43 -8.35
CA LYS A 275 -15.71 9.18 -8.73
C LYS A 275 -15.07 8.55 -9.98
N GLU A 276 -14.71 9.34 -10.97
CA GLU A 276 -14.05 8.86 -12.19
C GLU A 276 -12.68 8.24 -11.90
N ILE A 277 -11.92 8.85 -10.96
CA ILE A 277 -10.64 8.32 -10.50
C ILE A 277 -10.85 6.99 -9.77
N LEU A 278 -11.77 6.93 -8.81
CA LEU A 278 -12.02 5.74 -8.02
C LEU A 278 -12.65 4.59 -8.82
N SER A 279 -13.42 4.92 -9.86
CA SER A 279 -14.02 3.92 -10.76
C SER A 279 -12.97 3.07 -11.49
N GLN A 280 -11.71 3.53 -11.55
CA GLN A 280 -10.60 2.78 -12.14
C GLN A 280 -10.24 1.50 -11.35
N VAL A 281 -10.70 1.36 -10.10
CA VAL A 281 -10.62 0.11 -9.34
C VAL A 281 -11.50 -0.98 -9.95
N ILE A 282 -12.65 -0.60 -10.51
CA ILE A 282 -13.65 -1.55 -11.04
C ILE A 282 -13.07 -2.30 -12.23
N ARG A 283 -13.21 -3.64 -12.23
CA ARG A 283 -12.89 -4.45 -13.40
C ARG A 283 -14.04 -4.53 -14.39
N SER A 284 -13.71 -4.67 -15.64
CA SER A 284 -14.65 -5.12 -16.66
C SER A 284 -14.50 -6.60 -16.87
N ARG A 285 -15.49 -7.42 -16.49
CA ARG A 285 -15.42 -8.88 -16.61
C ARG A 285 -15.07 -9.36 -18.02
N ASN A 286 -15.55 -8.67 -19.02
CA ASN A 286 -15.27 -9.02 -20.42
C ASN A 286 -13.82 -8.71 -20.87
N LYS A 287 -13.17 -7.71 -20.24
CA LYS A 287 -11.80 -7.30 -20.61
C LYS A 287 -10.75 -7.90 -19.67
N GLU A 288 -11.12 -8.16 -18.43
CA GLU A 288 -10.24 -8.62 -17.36
C GLU A 288 -10.92 -9.75 -16.56
N PRO A 289 -11.27 -10.89 -17.20
CA PRO A 289 -12.03 -11.96 -16.54
C PRO A 289 -11.30 -12.56 -15.33
N ASP A 290 -9.98 -12.56 -15.38
CA ASP A 290 -9.14 -13.27 -14.43
C ASP A 290 -8.70 -12.40 -13.24
N VAL A 291 -8.88 -11.08 -13.31
CA VAL A 291 -8.50 -10.16 -12.23
C VAL A 291 -9.57 -10.16 -11.13
N LEU A 292 -9.17 -10.35 -9.87
CA LEU A 292 -10.09 -10.49 -8.75
C LEU A 292 -10.42 -9.15 -8.06
N LEU A 293 -10.85 -8.16 -8.87
CA LEU A 293 -11.37 -6.87 -8.44
C LEU A 293 -12.91 -6.83 -8.50
N PRO A 294 -13.57 -5.92 -7.75
CA PRO A 294 -15.03 -5.78 -7.81
C PRO A 294 -15.51 -5.29 -9.19
N GLU A 295 -16.69 -5.76 -9.59
CA GLU A 295 -17.40 -5.29 -10.79
C GLU A 295 -18.30 -4.10 -10.45
N HIS A 296 -18.75 -4.00 -9.21
CA HIS A 296 -19.60 -2.94 -8.71
C HIS A 296 -19.24 -2.58 -7.28
N SER A 297 -19.15 -1.29 -6.99
CA SER A 297 -18.94 -0.78 -5.63
C SER A 297 -19.57 0.60 -5.47
N THR A 298 -19.85 0.97 -4.23
CA THR A 298 -20.21 2.33 -3.87
C THR A 298 -18.94 3.10 -3.52
N PHE A 299 -18.84 4.32 -4.04
CA PHE A 299 -17.68 5.18 -3.81
C PHE A 299 -17.94 6.20 -2.70
N TYR A 300 -16.93 6.39 -1.87
CA TYR A 300 -16.90 7.38 -0.79
C TYR A 300 -15.63 8.21 -0.88
N LEU A 301 -15.71 9.42 -0.38
CA LEU A 301 -14.58 10.34 -0.26
C LEU A 301 -14.36 10.66 1.22
N ASP A 302 -13.11 10.59 1.67
CA ASP A 302 -12.65 11.11 2.96
C ASP A 302 -12.57 12.65 2.86
N LYS A 303 -13.72 13.31 2.95
CA LYS A 303 -13.88 14.74 2.67
C LYS A 303 -12.98 15.63 3.51
N ASP A 304 -12.86 15.29 4.79
CA ASP A 304 -12.13 16.12 5.76
C ASP A 304 -10.65 15.68 5.90
N TYR A 305 -10.22 14.69 5.09
CA TYR A 305 -8.87 14.13 5.08
C TYR A 305 -8.41 13.66 6.48
N VAL A 306 -9.25 12.90 7.16
CA VAL A 306 -9.04 12.52 8.56
C VAL A 306 -8.82 11.02 8.79
N LEU A 307 -8.75 10.19 7.75
CA LEU A 307 -8.51 8.75 7.94
C LEU A 307 -7.24 8.45 8.72
N PHE A 308 -6.14 9.17 8.43
CA PHE A 308 -4.89 9.03 9.17
C PHE A 308 -5.03 9.49 10.63
N ALA A 309 -5.75 10.59 10.88
CA ALA A 309 -5.98 11.11 12.22
C ALA A 309 -6.84 10.14 13.06
N GLY A 310 -7.87 9.56 12.44
CA GLY A 310 -8.68 8.50 13.06
C GLY A 310 -7.84 7.26 13.39
N GLY A 311 -6.92 6.87 12.51
CA GLY A 311 -5.99 5.77 12.78
C GLY A 311 -5.07 6.03 13.98
N LEU A 312 -4.60 7.26 14.15
CA LEU A 312 -3.83 7.67 15.34
C LEU A 312 -4.71 7.68 16.60
N LEU A 313 -5.92 8.22 16.50
CA LEU A 313 -6.86 8.31 17.60
C LEU A 313 -7.36 6.93 18.08
N ASN A 314 -7.33 5.92 17.22
CA ASN A 314 -7.67 4.53 17.56
C ASN A 314 -6.86 3.95 18.73
N GLU A 315 -5.65 4.45 18.97
CA GLU A 315 -4.81 4.06 20.13
C GLU A 315 -5.31 4.67 21.45
N VAL A 316 -6.18 5.68 21.38
CA VAL A 316 -6.70 6.42 22.54
C VAL A 316 -8.17 6.08 22.80
N ASP A 317 -9.01 6.24 21.77
CA ASP A 317 -10.45 6.00 21.84
C ASP A 317 -10.98 5.49 20.50
N LYS A 318 -11.34 4.22 20.45
CA LYS A 318 -11.82 3.54 19.24
C LYS A 318 -13.16 4.07 18.75
N ASP A 319 -14.05 4.45 19.66
CA ASP A 319 -15.38 4.92 19.31
C ASP A 319 -15.32 6.32 18.70
N ILE A 320 -14.57 7.24 19.33
CA ILE A 320 -14.35 8.57 18.78
C ILE A 320 -13.61 8.49 17.43
N ALA A 321 -12.58 7.66 17.35
CA ALA A 321 -11.84 7.43 16.10
C ALA A 321 -12.74 6.94 14.96
N PHE A 322 -13.60 5.95 15.26
CA PHE A 322 -14.57 5.42 14.29
C PHE A 322 -15.56 6.50 13.82
N LEU A 323 -16.13 7.24 14.75
CA LEU A 323 -17.09 8.30 14.44
C LEU A 323 -16.47 9.45 13.64
N LEU A 324 -15.25 9.88 14.01
CA LEU A 324 -14.50 10.89 13.28
C LEU A 324 -14.35 10.51 11.80
N MET A 325 -13.80 9.31 11.55
CA MET A 325 -13.60 8.83 10.20
C MET A 325 -14.91 8.63 9.44
N LYS A 326 -15.89 7.97 10.07
CA LYS A 326 -17.19 7.69 9.44
C LYS A 326 -17.93 8.96 9.05
N ASN A 327 -17.89 10.01 9.87
CA ASN A 327 -18.56 11.29 9.60
C ASN A 327 -17.87 12.09 8.47
N SER A 328 -16.58 11.87 8.23
CA SER A 328 -15.85 12.43 7.08
C SER A 328 -16.25 11.79 5.76
N LEU A 329 -16.82 10.58 5.77
CA LEU A 329 -17.16 9.85 4.55
C LEU A 329 -18.40 10.41 3.88
N ILE A 330 -18.24 10.94 2.68
CA ILE A 330 -19.35 11.33 1.81
C ILE A 330 -19.47 10.35 0.64
N LYS A 331 -20.69 9.94 0.33
CA LYS A 331 -20.96 9.14 -0.87
C LYS A 331 -20.93 10.01 -2.12
N ILE A 332 -20.24 9.53 -3.18
CA ILE A 332 -20.07 10.24 -4.45
C ILE A 332 -20.57 9.43 -5.66
#